data_e0a7bf5a8142d20d9f1008d736265771
#
_entry.id   e0a7bf5a8142d20d9f1008d736265771
#
_cell.length_a   1.000
_cell.length_b   1.000
_cell.length_c   1.000
_cell.angle_alpha   90.00
_cell.angle_beta   90.00
_cell.angle_gamma   90.00
#
_symmetry.space_group_name_H-M   'P 1'
#
loop_
_entity.id
_entity.type
_entity.pdbx_description
1 polymer ?
#
loop_
_entity_poly.entity_id
_entity_poly.type
_entity_poly.pdbx_seq_one_letter_code
_entity_poly.pdbx_strand_id
1 'polypeptide(L)'
;MNHIKSIIVASAFALVAMPASAQLNRLINKAKDAVEKNERTTTMTQNQTAAASPQATGKSYYVSPAGSNRNDALTPQTAVKDLQKAIDLAEEGSVINIAEGNYLGKLDQGFVEVKKYLSLVGGWNSDFSERNPVKYITSIRPGAQQVGTSGSHASLEVYVRGKRGSTVLIDGIAFDKGQYNSYCSYA
;
A
#
# COMPACT_ATOMS: atom_id res chain seq x y z
N MET A 1 -30.70 -56.42 -13.12
CA MET A 1 -31.51 -56.70 -11.93
C MET A 1 -30.68 -56.38 -10.70
N ASN A 2 -30.76 -55.16 -10.18
CA ASN A 2 -30.18 -54.81 -8.89
C ASN A 2 -31.09 -53.82 -8.19
N HIS A 3 -31.70 -54.30 -7.09
CA HIS A 3 -32.62 -53.55 -6.25
C HIS A 3 -31.88 -52.58 -5.35
N ILE A 4 -32.12 -51.30 -5.52
CA ILE A 4 -31.72 -50.28 -4.56
C ILE A 4 -32.82 -50.14 -3.50
N LYS A 5 -32.51 -50.56 -2.27
CA LYS A 5 -33.39 -50.42 -1.11
C LYS A 5 -33.32 -49.00 -0.59
N SER A 6 -34.40 -48.24 -0.74
CA SER A 6 -34.61 -46.94 -0.07
C SER A 6 -34.77 -47.16 1.44
N ILE A 7 -33.89 -46.59 2.23
CA ILE A 7 -34.03 -46.49 3.67
C ILE A 7 -34.64 -45.12 3.98
N ILE A 8 -35.92 -45.13 4.34
CA ILE A 8 -36.64 -43.99 4.89
C ILE A 8 -36.30 -43.91 6.38
N VAL A 9 -35.49 -42.95 6.78
CA VAL A 9 -35.28 -42.63 8.19
C VAL A 9 -36.34 -41.60 8.61
N ALA A 10 -37.35 -42.08 9.29
CA ALA A 10 -38.35 -41.24 9.95
C ALA A 10 -37.75 -40.70 11.25
N SER A 11 -37.27 -39.46 11.25
CA SER A 11 -36.89 -38.78 12.47
C SER A 11 -38.13 -38.18 13.14
N ALA A 12 -38.56 -38.81 14.25
CA ALA A 12 -39.61 -38.31 15.12
C ALA A 12 -39.15 -37.00 15.76
N PHE A 13 -39.80 -35.89 15.40
CA PHE A 13 -39.63 -34.59 16.05
C PHE A 13 -40.39 -34.61 17.38
N ALA A 14 -39.71 -34.86 18.48
CA ALA A 14 -40.24 -34.68 19.83
C ALA A 14 -40.39 -33.14 20.08
N LEU A 15 -41.62 -32.66 20.01
CA LEU A 15 -41.98 -31.29 20.35
C LEU A 15 -41.99 -31.16 21.88
N VAL A 16 -40.84 -30.78 22.47
CA VAL A 16 -40.74 -30.43 23.88
C VAL A 16 -41.23 -28.99 24.03
N ALA A 17 -42.37 -28.82 24.71
CA ALA A 17 -42.92 -27.52 25.06
C ALA A 17 -42.02 -26.84 26.08
N MET A 18 -41.15 -25.96 25.61
CA MET A 18 -40.31 -25.11 26.45
C MET A 18 -41.01 -23.80 26.74
N PRO A 19 -40.88 -23.22 27.98
CA PRO A 19 -41.45 -21.90 28.30
C PRO A 19 -40.89 -20.83 27.35
N ALA A 20 -41.72 -19.86 26.99
CA ALA A 20 -41.41 -18.80 26.01
C ALA A 20 -40.11 -18.02 26.33
N SER A 21 -39.77 -17.92 27.61
CA SER A 21 -38.49 -17.31 28.04
C SER A 21 -37.25 -18.07 27.64
N ALA A 22 -37.33 -19.40 27.56
CA ALA A 22 -36.20 -20.24 27.13
C ALA A 22 -35.94 -20.15 25.60
N GLN A 23 -37.00 -19.96 24.81
CA GLN A 23 -36.91 -19.79 23.35
C GLN A 23 -36.31 -18.41 23.03
N LEU A 24 -36.70 -17.37 23.75
CA LEU A 24 -36.16 -16.03 23.57
C LEU A 24 -34.65 -15.96 23.87
N ASN A 25 -34.22 -16.58 24.98
CA ASN A 25 -32.81 -16.64 25.34
C ASN A 25 -31.95 -17.42 24.31
N ARG A 26 -32.49 -18.48 23.72
CA ARG A 26 -31.82 -19.19 22.63
C ARG A 26 -31.65 -18.36 21.37
N LEU A 27 -32.67 -17.56 21.02
CA LEU A 27 -32.59 -16.63 19.88
C LEU A 27 -31.60 -15.50 20.12
N ILE A 28 -31.57 -14.95 21.33
CA ILE A 28 -30.62 -13.89 21.72
C ILE A 28 -29.18 -14.43 21.68
N ASN A 29 -28.92 -15.61 22.21
CA ASN A 29 -27.57 -16.20 22.19
C ASN A 29 -27.14 -16.55 20.75
N LYS A 30 -28.05 -17.09 19.93
CA LYS A 30 -27.75 -17.35 18.51
C LYS A 30 -27.47 -16.08 17.71
N ALA A 31 -28.16 -14.97 18.05
CA ALA A 31 -27.88 -13.68 17.44
C ALA A 31 -26.53 -13.10 17.92
N LYS A 32 -26.17 -13.26 19.19
CA LYS A 32 -24.85 -12.84 19.72
C LYS A 32 -23.72 -13.62 19.07
N ASP A 33 -23.84 -14.95 18.95
CA ASP A 33 -22.85 -15.80 18.29
C ASP A 33 -22.69 -15.43 16.80
N ALA A 34 -23.77 -15.05 16.12
CA ALA A 34 -23.73 -14.59 14.73
C ALA A 34 -23.05 -13.22 14.59
N VAL A 35 -23.26 -12.30 15.52
CA VAL A 35 -22.62 -10.99 15.55
C VAL A 35 -21.13 -11.14 15.85
N GLU A 36 -20.77 -11.93 16.86
CA GLU A 36 -19.36 -12.16 17.23
C GLU A 36 -18.58 -12.88 16.12
N LYS A 37 -19.22 -13.81 15.41
CA LYS A 37 -18.61 -14.45 14.23
C LYS A 37 -18.44 -13.48 13.07
N ASN A 38 -19.37 -12.53 12.88
CA ASN A 38 -19.28 -11.52 11.85
C ASN A 38 -18.21 -10.47 12.18
N GLU A 39 -18.07 -10.06 13.45
CA GLU A 39 -17.00 -9.16 13.89
C GLU A 39 -15.62 -9.80 13.74
N ARG A 40 -15.44 -11.09 14.06
CA ARG A 40 -14.19 -11.81 13.80
C ARG A 40 -13.88 -11.92 12.32
N THR A 41 -14.88 -12.13 11.47
CA THR A 41 -14.69 -12.16 10.01
C THR A 41 -14.35 -10.76 9.48
N THR A 42 -14.96 -9.71 9.99
CA THR A 42 -14.69 -8.32 9.60
C THR A 42 -13.28 -7.89 10.06
N THR A 43 -12.85 -8.29 11.25
CA THR A 43 -11.50 -8.01 11.76
C THR A 43 -10.43 -8.76 10.95
N MET A 44 -10.72 -10.00 10.50
CA MET A 44 -9.82 -10.72 9.61
C MET A 44 -9.77 -10.14 8.19
N THR A 45 -10.88 -9.58 7.69
CA THR A 45 -10.94 -8.97 6.36
C THR A 45 -10.29 -7.59 6.32
N GLN A 46 -10.30 -6.83 7.41
CA GLN A 46 -9.58 -5.55 7.50
C GLN A 46 -8.05 -5.70 7.60
N ASN A 47 -7.56 -6.86 8.09
CA ASN A 47 -6.12 -7.14 8.10
C ASN A 47 -5.56 -7.69 6.76
N GLN A 48 -6.41 -7.92 5.76
CA GLN A 48 -5.98 -8.47 4.46
C GLN A 48 -5.85 -7.43 3.34
N THR A 49 -6.08 -6.14 3.61
CA THR A 49 -5.90 -5.09 2.59
C THR A 49 -4.57 -4.33 2.75
N ALA A 50 -3.75 -4.68 3.73
CA ALA A 50 -2.33 -4.40 3.64
C ALA A 50 -1.71 -5.53 2.80
N ALA A 51 -1.65 -5.36 1.48
CA ALA A 51 -0.77 -6.18 0.64
C ALA A 51 0.58 -6.22 1.35
N ALA A 52 1.02 -7.44 1.73
CA ALA A 52 2.29 -7.64 2.39
C ALA A 52 3.38 -7.02 1.50
N SER A 53 3.80 -5.81 1.84
CA SER A 53 5.02 -5.24 1.31
C SER A 53 6.12 -6.24 1.63
N PRO A 54 7.01 -6.57 0.68
CA PRO A 54 8.15 -7.42 0.96
C PRO A 54 8.83 -6.85 2.20
N GLN A 55 9.16 -7.72 3.16
CA GLN A 55 9.57 -7.36 4.52
C GLN A 55 10.64 -6.27 4.50
N ALA A 56 10.20 -5.05 4.76
CA ALA A 56 11.10 -3.95 5.05
C ALA A 56 11.77 -4.27 6.39
N THR A 57 13.06 -4.52 6.35
CA THR A 57 13.88 -4.74 7.56
C THR A 57 14.41 -3.42 8.12
N GLY A 58 14.20 -2.32 7.39
CA GLY A 58 14.68 -0.99 7.69
C GLY A 58 13.62 -0.05 8.25
N LYS A 59 14.02 1.20 8.44
CA LYS A 59 13.18 2.28 8.96
C LYS A 59 12.15 2.75 7.94
N SER A 60 11.07 3.35 8.44
CA SER A 60 10.13 4.11 7.61
C SER A 60 10.54 5.56 7.51
N TYR A 61 10.48 6.11 6.28
CA TYR A 61 10.69 7.52 5.99
C TYR A 61 9.43 8.09 5.34
N TYR A 62 9.23 9.40 5.49
CA TYR A 62 8.01 10.07 5.04
C TYR A 62 8.33 11.28 4.17
N VAL A 63 7.63 11.38 3.03
CA VAL A 63 7.80 12.46 2.06
C VAL A 63 6.43 13.06 1.74
N SER A 64 6.31 14.38 1.87
CA SER A 64 5.08 15.11 1.58
C SER A 64 5.38 16.47 0.95
N PRO A 65 4.60 16.95 -0.03
CA PRO A 65 4.77 18.31 -0.57
C PRO A 65 4.65 19.41 0.49
N ALA A 66 3.92 19.13 1.58
CA ALA A 66 3.80 20.03 2.74
C ALA A 66 4.97 19.92 3.72
N GLY A 67 5.89 18.98 3.51
CA GLY A 67 7.05 18.75 4.37
C GLY A 67 8.12 19.82 4.26
N SER A 68 9.20 19.62 5.01
CA SER A 68 10.38 20.52 5.00
C SER A 68 11.66 19.72 4.84
N ASN A 69 12.56 20.17 3.96
CA ASN A 69 13.87 19.54 3.79
C ASN A 69 14.83 19.72 5.00
N ARG A 70 14.39 20.40 6.04
CA ARG A 70 15.11 20.49 7.33
C ARG A 70 14.74 19.36 8.28
N ASN A 71 13.69 18.62 7.98
CA ASN A 71 13.19 17.51 8.79
C ASN A 71 14.03 16.25 8.60
N ASP A 72 13.83 15.27 9.49
CA ASP A 72 14.51 13.98 9.50
C ASP A 72 13.78 12.87 8.71
N ALA A 73 12.57 13.13 8.25
CA ALA A 73 11.69 12.20 7.55
C ALA A 73 11.24 10.96 8.36
N LEU A 74 11.44 10.90 9.67
CA LEU A 74 11.19 9.69 10.45
C LEU A 74 9.74 9.51 10.90
N THR A 75 8.92 10.55 10.82
CA THR A 75 7.49 10.52 11.15
C THR A 75 6.67 11.26 10.11
N PRO A 76 5.34 11.01 9.99
CA PRO A 76 4.47 11.82 9.16
C PRO A 76 4.59 13.34 9.39
N GLN A 77 4.76 13.75 10.64
CA GLN A 77 4.85 15.16 11.04
C GLN A 77 6.20 15.78 10.70
N THR A 78 7.25 14.96 10.62
CA THR A 78 8.60 15.38 10.23
C THR A 78 8.95 14.97 8.80
N ALA A 79 7.93 14.82 7.94
CA ALA A 79 8.12 14.48 6.53
C ALA A 79 9.04 15.52 5.84
N VAL A 80 9.90 15.05 4.95
CA VAL A 80 10.67 15.92 4.06
C VAL A 80 9.86 16.28 2.81
N LYS A 81 10.22 17.37 2.15
CA LYS A 81 9.54 17.81 0.95
C LYS A 81 10.07 17.12 -0.31
N ASP A 82 11.35 16.87 -0.37
CA ASP A 82 12.04 16.38 -1.55
C ASP A 82 12.22 14.85 -1.49
N LEU A 83 11.73 14.16 -2.52
CA LEU A 83 11.81 12.71 -2.61
C LEU A 83 13.26 12.22 -2.70
N GLN A 84 14.13 12.90 -3.49
CA GLN A 84 15.54 12.51 -3.57
C GLN A 84 16.23 12.62 -2.22
N LYS A 85 15.91 13.67 -1.44
CA LYS A 85 16.45 13.82 -0.11
C LYS A 85 16.07 12.66 0.83
N ALA A 86 14.82 12.19 0.77
CA ALA A 86 14.40 11.02 1.56
C ALA A 86 15.15 9.76 1.13
N ILE A 87 15.34 9.55 -0.18
CA ILE A 87 16.13 8.43 -0.72
C ILE A 87 17.57 8.49 -0.22
N ASP A 88 18.17 9.68 -0.18
CA ASP A 88 19.54 9.86 0.29
C ASP A 88 19.68 9.63 1.80
N LEU A 89 18.71 10.05 2.60
CA LEU A 89 18.65 9.82 4.06
C LEU A 89 18.39 8.36 4.43
N ALA A 90 17.62 7.64 3.62
CA ALA A 90 17.16 6.29 3.92
C ALA A 90 18.32 5.30 4.00
N GLU A 91 18.24 4.39 4.96
CA GLU A 91 19.13 3.22 5.09
C GLU A 91 18.69 2.10 4.14
N GLU A 92 19.56 1.14 3.86
CA GLU A 92 19.19 -0.07 3.10
C GLU A 92 18.06 -0.85 3.79
N GLY A 93 17.13 -1.38 3.01
CA GLY A 93 15.96 -2.10 3.50
C GLY A 93 14.82 -1.21 4.00
N SER A 94 14.97 0.11 3.92
CA SER A 94 13.95 1.07 4.37
C SER A 94 12.76 1.17 3.43
N VAL A 95 11.64 1.65 3.98
CA VAL A 95 10.45 2.05 3.22
C VAL A 95 10.32 3.55 3.22
N ILE A 96 10.13 4.15 2.05
CA ILE A 96 9.82 5.57 1.89
C ILE A 96 8.34 5.69 1.54
N ASN A 97 7.55 6.18 2.48
CA ASN A 97 6.13 6.45 2.30
C ASN A 97 5.98 7.84 1.68
N ILE A 98 5.27 7.93 0.54
CA ILE A 98 5.21 9.13 -0.26
C ILE A 98 3.75 9.56 -0.37
N ALA A 99 3.41 10.73 0.16
CA ALA A 99 2.09 11.30 0.08
C ALA A 99 1.72 11.69 -1.36
N GLU A 100 0.44 11.89 -1.59
CA GLU A 100 -0.06 12.45 -2.86
C GLU A 100 0.61 13.78 -3.20
N GLY A 101 0.82 14.01 -4.48
CA GLY A 101 1.38 15.25 -4.97
C GLY A 101 2.39 15.08 -6.09
N ASN A 102 2.95 16.22 -6.52
CA ASN A 102 3.94 16.29 -7.59
C ASN A 102 5.33 16.46 -6.99
N TYR A 103 6.24 15.59 -7.35
CA TYR A 103 7.64 15.60 -6.92
C TYR A 103 8.52 15.89 -8.12
N LEU A 104 9.32 16.95 -8.02
CA LEU A 104 10.14 17.42 -9.14
C LEU A 104 11.41 16.59 -9.35
N GLY A 105 11.74 15.75 -8.36
CA GLY A 105 12.94 14.92 -8.41
C GLY A 105 14.23 15.72 -8.34
N LYS A 106 15.31 15.09 -8.78
CA LYS A 106 16.64 15.67 -8.74
C LYS A 106 16.75 16.83 -9.74
N LEU A 107 17.27 17.95 -9.27
CA LEU A 107 17.45 19.17 -10.07
C LEU A 107 16.16 19.65 -10.77
N ASP A 108 15.00 19.35 -10.22
CA ASP A 108 13.68 19.64 -10.79
C ASP A 108 13.43 19.05 -12.19
N GLN A 109 14.22 18.04 -12.57
CA GLN A 109 14.18 17.42 -13.90
C GLN A 109 13.24 16.21 -14.01
N GLY A 110 12.47 15.93 -12.98
CA GLY A 110 11.48 14.83 -12.98
C GLY A 110 12.09 13.44 -12.94
N PHE A 111 13.24 13.27 -12.30
CA PHE A 111 13.83 11.95 -12.09
C PHE A 111 14.36 11.78 -10.66
N VAL A 112 14.47 10.52 -10.24
CA VAL A 112 15.09 10.14 -8.97
C VAL A 112 16.12 9.04 -9.18
N GLU A 113 17.17 9.08 -8.38
CA GLU A 113 18.21 8.04 -8.36
C GLU A 113 18.09 7.18 -7.10
N VAL A 114 18.06 5.87 -7.30
CA VAL A 114 18.03 4.88 -6.23
C VAL A 114 19.33 4.08 -6.25
N LYS A 115 20.15 4.25 -5.23
CA LYS A 115 21.47 3.58 -5.09
C LYS A 115 21.51 2.57 -3.94
N LYS A 116 20.38 2.30 -3.34
CA LYS A 116 20.21 1.41 -2.17
C LYS A 116 19.03 0.48 -2.40
N TYR A 117 19.04 -0.67 -1.76
CA TYR A 117 17.86 -1.53 -1.71
C TYR A 117 16.85 -0.95 -0.76
N LEU A 118 15.75 -0.43 -1.28
CA LEU A 118 14.68 0.19 -0.50
C LEU A 118 13.34 0.10 -1.26
N SER A 119 12.27 0.44 -0.57
CA SER A 119 10.92 0.48 -1.13
C SER A 119 10.43 1.93 -1.23
N LEU A 120 9.98 2.33 -2.42
CA LEU A 120 9.26 3.57 -2.65
C LEU A 120 7.77 3.26 -2.73
N VAL A 121 6.98 3.75 -1.80
CA VAL A 121 5.55 3.42 -1.64
C VAL A 121 4.72 4.69 -1.69
N GLY A 122 4.20 4.99 -2.87
CA GLY A 122 3.31 6.12 -3.11
C GLY A 122 1.83 5.81 -2.85
N GLY A 123 0.97 6.78 -3.10
CA GLY A 123 -0.48 6.64 -2.95
C GLY A 123 -1.00 6.86 -1.53
N TRP A 124 -0.23 7.50 -0.67
CA TRP A 124 -0.69 7.93 0.64
C TRP A 124 -1.41 9.28 0.55
N ASN A 125 -2.44 9.47 1.37
CA ASN A 125 -3.03 10.79 1.59
C ASN A 125 -2.04 11.73 2.32
N SER A 126 -2.36 13.00 2.42
CA SER A 126 -1.48 14.05 2.94
C SER A 126 -1.01 13.84 4.39
N ASP A 127 -1.77 13.11 5.21
CA ASP A 127 -1.48 12.82 6.62
C ASP A 127 -1.01 11.38 6.89
N PHE A 128 -0.86 10.56 5.82
CA PHE A 128 -0.42 9.17 5.86
C PHE A 128 -1.36 8.21 6.62
N SER A 129 -2.61 8.56 6.83
CA SER A 129 -3.60 7.73 7.52
C SER A 129 -4.27 6.69 6.59
N GLU A 130 -4.33 6.98 5.28
CA GLU A 130 -4.95 6.11 4.27
C GLU A 130 -4.04 5.99 3.05
N ARG A 131 -3.93 4.77 2.51
CA ARG A 131 -3.22 4.52 1.26
C ARG A 131 -4.19 4.03 0.18
N ASN A 132 -4.25 4.76 -0.93
CA ASN A 132 -5.01 4.38 -2.11
C ASN A 132 -4.36 5.02 -3.36
N PRO A 133 -3.50 4.28 -4.11
CA PRO A 133 -2.76 4.83 -5.25
C PRO A 133 -3.64 5.31 -6.42
N VAL A 134 -4.90 4.89 -6.46
CA VAL A 134 -5.86 5.35 -7.48
C VAL A 134 -6.48 6.69 -7.09
N LYS A 135 -6.67 6.92 -5.78
CA LYS A 135 -7.27 8.14 -5.23
C LYS A 135 -6.22 9.21 -4.94
N TYR A 136 -5.12 8.83 -4.32
CA TYR A 136 -4.05 9.70 -3.90
C TYR A 136 -2.84 9.57 -4.83
N ILE A 137 -2.80 10.39 -5.86
CA ILE A 137 -1.78 10.25 -6.91
C ILE A 137 -0.45 10.83 -6.45
N THR A 138 0.56 9.99 -6.40
CA THR A 138 1.96 10.37 -6.24
C THR A 138 2.61 10.43 -7.62
N SER A 139 3.05 11.59 -8.06
CA SER A 139 3.63 11.78 -9.40
C SER A 139 5.05 12.34 -9.33
N ILE A 140 5.97 11.74 -10.09
CA ILE A 140 7.31 12.29 -10.33
C ILE A 140 7.29 12.92 -11.72
N ARG A 141 7.55 14.24 -11.76
CA ARG A 141 7.48 15.03 -12.99
C ARG A 141 8.48 16.20 -12.98
N PRO A 142 8.96 16.67 -14.13
CA PRO A 142 9.82 17.83 -14.19
C PRO A 142 9.10 19.11 -13.75
N GLY A 143 9.85 20.07 -13.23
CA GLY A 143 9.36 21.42 -12.98
C GLY A 143 8.97 22.15 -14.27
N ALA A 144 8.09 23.15 -14.18
CA ALA A 144 7.60 23.89 -15.34
C ALA A 144 8.74 24.54 -16.17
N GLN A 145 9.83 24.94 -15.54
CA GLN A 145 11.00 25.53 -16.21
C GLN A 145 11.87 24.51 -16.95
N GLN A 146 11.70 23.22 -16.63
CA GLN A 146 12.42 22.12 -17.26
C GLN A 146 11.60 21.46 -18.38
N VAL A 147 10.36 21.87 -18.56
CA VAL A 147 9.49 21.43 -19.66
C VAL A 147 10.10 21.93 -20.98
N GLY A 148 10.44 21.03 -21.91
CA GLY A 148 11.05 21.38 -23.20
C GLY A 148 12.59 21.39 -23.18
N THR A 149 13.28 21.29 -22.06
CA THR A 149 14.71 21.05 -22.02
C THR A 149 15.02 19.56 -22.23
N SER A 150 15.93 19.24 -23.10
CA SER A 150 16.37 17.86 -23.38
C SER A 150 17.10 17.27 -22.17
N GLY A 151 16.35 16.89 -21.14
CA GLY A 151 16.89 16.08 -20.06
C GLY A 151 16.98 14.62 -20.54
N SER A 152 18.16 14.09 -20.66
CA SER A 152 18.42 12.70 -21.06
C SER A 152 18.16 11.68 -19.97
N HIS A 153 17.55 12.08 -18.84
CA HIS A 153 17.34 11.20 -17.70
C HIS A 153 16.03 10.44 -17.79
N ALA A 154 16.08 9.15 -17.46
CA ALA A 154 14.87 8.38 -17.14
C ALA A 154 14.20 8.96 -15.88
N SER A 155 12.89 8.77 -15.73
CA SER A 155 12.19 9.25 -14.52
C SER A 155 12.62 8.52 -13.25
N LEU A 156 13.16 7.32 -13.41
CA LEU A 156 13.73 6.51 -12.34
C LEU A 156 15.02 5.89 -12.81
N GLU A 157 16.08 6.12 -12.06
CA GLU A 157 17.39 5.52 -12.28
C GLU A 157 17.76 4.66 -11.07
N VAL A 158 18.00 3.37 -11.30
CA VAL A 158 18.31 2.40 -10.24
C VAL A 158 19.71 1.87 -10.44
N TYR A 159 20.62 2.22 -9.52
CA TYR A 159 22.03 1.82 -9.53
C TYR A 159 22.36 0.97 -8.30
N VAL A 160 21.82 -0.23 -8.20
CA VAL A 160 22.13 -1.16 -7.12
C VAL A 160 22.88 -2.37 -7.65
N ARG A 161 23.92 -2.80 -6.94
CA ARG A 161 24.70 -3.98 -7.31
C ARG A 161 24.16 -5.21 -6.57
N GLY A 162 24.01 -6.30 -7.32
CA GLY A 162 23.38 -7.53 -6.87
C GLY A 162 23.86 -8.05 -5.50
N LYS A 163 22.99 -7.91 -4.52
CA LYS A 163 23.05 -8.62 -3.25
C LYS A 163 21.89 -9.61 -3.26
N ARG A 164 22.18 -10.88 -3.23
CA ARG A 164 21.15 -11.93 -3.32
C ARG A 164 20.08 -11.73 -2.23
N GLY A 165 18.80 -11.74 -2.63
CA GLY A 165 17.67 -11.58 -1.72
C GLY A 165 17.30 -10.13 -1.39
N SER A 166 18.01 -9.14 -1.94
CA SER A 166 17.63 -7.73 -1.80
C SER A 166 16.78 -7.26 -2.97
N THR A 167 15.81 -6.40 -2.71
CA THR A 167 14.83 -5.93 -3.68
C THR A 167 14.70 -4.41 -3.63
N VAL A 168 14.52 -3.77 -4.77
CA VAL A 168 13.99 -2.41 -4.89
C VAL A 168 12.52 -2.55 -5.28
N LEU A 169 11.63 -2.04 -4.43
CA LEU A 169 10.20 -2.01 -4.71
C LEU A 169 9.79 -0.59 -5.09
N ILE A 170 9.03 -0.46 -6.17
CA ILE A 170 8.40 0.80 -6.58
C ILE A 170 6.90 0.52 -6.71
N ASP A 171 6.09 1.15 -5.88
CA ASP A 171 4.66 0.90 -5.83
C ASP A 171 3.86 2.20 -5.66
N GLY A 172 2.77 2.34 -6.43
CA GLY A 172 1.84 3.45 -6.33
C GLY A 172 2.42 4.81 -6.77
N ILE A 173 3.36 4.84 -7.72
CA ILE A 173 4.00 6.05 -8.24
C ILE A 173 3.73 6.19 -9.74
N ALA A 174 3.27 7.36 -10.15
CA ALA A 174 3.13 7.75 -11.54
C ALA A 174 4.40 8.50 -12.00
N PHE A 175 4.94 8.11 -13.16
CA PHE A 175 6.04 8.80 -13.81
C PHE A 175 5.50 9.62 -14.96
N ASP A 176 5.49 10.93 -14.81
CA ASP A 176 4.93 11.87 -15.78
C ASP A 176 6.05 12.80 -16.32
N LYS A 177 6.46 12.55 -17.54
CA LYS A 177 7.42 13.40 -18.23
C LYS A 177 6.78 14.65 -18.87
N GLY A 178 5.45 14.81 -18.74
CA GLY A 178 4.72 15.88 -19.41
C GLY A 178 4.72 15.72 -20.93
N GLN A 179 4.87 16.82 -21.66
CA GLN A 179 4.88 16.81 -23.14
C GLN A 179 6.23 16.42 -23.76
N TYR A 180 7.08 15.67 -23.02
CA TYR A 180 8.33 15.19 -23.61
C TYR A 180 8.09 13.97 -24.50
N ASN A 181 8.60 14.07 -25.74
CA ASN A 181 8.85 12.88 -26.54
C ASN A 181 9.94 12.07 -25.83
N SER A 182 9.55 11.01 -25.17
CA SER A 182 10.49 10.05 -24.60
C SER A 182 11.15 9.28 -25.75
N TYR A 183 12.38 9.64 -26.09
CA TYR A 183 13.21 8.72 -26.84
C TYR A 183 13.62 7.61 -25.88
N CYS A 184 13.04 6.43 -26.05
CA CYS A 184 13.60 5.22 -25.48
C CYS A 184 14.89 4.90 -26.21
N SER A 185 16.04 5.26 -25.64
CA SER A 185 17.31 4.68 -26.08
C SER A 185 17.42 3.31 -25.41
N TYR A 186 17.32 2.27 -26.19
CA TYR A 186 17.72 0.93 -25.76
C TYR A 186 19.25 0.90 -25.73
N ALA A 187 19.82 0.58 -24.57
CA ALA A 187 21.22 0.22 -24.42
C ALA A 187 21.35 -1.30 -24.45
#